data_d419d0eec5912421305e7284014b3ff9
#
_entry.id   d419d0eec5912421305e7284014b3ff9
#
_cell.length_a   1.000
_cell.length_b   1.000
_cell.length_c   1.000
_cell.angle_alpha   90.00
_cell.angle_beta   90.00
_cell.angle_gamma   90.00
#
_symmetry.space_group_name_H-M   'P 1'
#
loop_
_entity.id
_entity.type
_entity.pdbx_description
1 polymer ?
#
loop_
_entity_poly.entity_id
_entity_poly.type
_entity_poly.pdbx_seq_one_letter_code
_entity_poly.pdbx_strand_id
1 'polypeptide(L)'
;GKNTLTGIVDVAMVGSIYGKGEFNELLNTYGMVIMDECHHAASNTAVEVLQKVNARYVYGVSATIKRDDSLEKIIYMLLGPVRHSFTAKERAVEQGVDHLVYPRYTRIVDTLESGKDVTAAFNVISKSKLRNEQIKSDIQECVVMGRTPVVLTRQKEQAKMLYDELQGIAEYVFLLYGDNTDKVNKEIREEI
;
A
#
# COMPACT_ATOMS: atom_id res chain seq x y z
N GLY A 1 22.55 4.66 -1.95
CA GLY A 1 22.14 4.52 -3.35
C GLY A 1 23.08 5.30 -4.26
N LYS A 2 23.36 4.80 -5.45
CA LYS A 2 24.13 5.56 -6.43
C LYS A 2 23.26 6.68 -6.98
N ASN A 3 23.79 7.90 -6.98
CA ASN A 3 23.13 9.03 -7.62
C ASN A 3 23.43 8.96 -9.13
N THR A 4 22.43 8.58 -9.92
CA THR A 4 22.55 8.42 -11.39
C THR A 4 21.51 9.28 -12.07
N LEU A 5 21.56 10.60 -11.84
CA LEU A 5 20.64 11.53 -12.49
C LEU A 5 21.00 11.66 -13.98
N THR A 6 19.99 11.56 -14.83
CA THR A 6 20.11 11.71 -16.28
C THR A 6 19.81 13.13 -16.76
N GLY A 7 19.04 13.89 -15.96
CA GLY A 7 18.57 15.23 -16.28
C GLY A 7 17.43 15.27 -17.31
N ILE A 8 16.89 14.10 -17.69
CA ILE A 8 15.77 14.00 -18.64
C ILE A 8 14.51 13.59 -17.88
N VAL A 9 14.47 12.37 -17.40
CA VAL A 9 13.43 11.84 -16.50
C VAL A 9 14.11 11.01 -15.44
N ASP A 10 13.96 11.41 -14.19
CA ASP A 10 14.60 10.74 -13.06
C ASP A 10 13.56 10.46 -11.97
N VAL A 11 13.73 9.34 -11.29
CA VAL A 11 12.89 8.93 -10.16
C VAL A 11 13.70 9.01 -8.88
N ALA A 12 13.18 9.71 -7.89
CA ALA A 12 13.84 9.90 -6.62
C ALA A 12 12.87 9.69 -5.44
N MET A 13 13.38 9.19 -4.35
CA MET A 13 12.63 9.16 -3.09
C MET A 13 12.74 10.51 -2.38
N VAL A 14 11.63 10.99 -1.80
CA VAL A 14 11.58 12.27 -1.08
C VAL A 14 12.70 12.37 -0.02
N GLY A 15 12.92 11.29 0.75
CA GLY A 15 14.00 11.24 1.73
C GLY A 15 15.42 11.30 1.15
N SER A 16 15.61 10.99 -0.13
CA SER A 16 16.90 11.12 -0.81
C SER A 16 17.14 12.53 -1.33
N ILE A 17 16.06 13.26 -1.61
CA ILE A 17 16.12 14.67 -2.05
C ILE A 17 16.49 15.58 -0.88
N TYR A 18 16.01 15.26 0.31
CA TYR A 18 16.25 16.00 1.55
C TYR A 18 17.14 15.17 2.49
N GLY A 19 18.36 14.89 2.03
CA GLY A 19 19.34 14.12 2.82
C GLY A 19 20.13 15.01 3.77
N LYS A 20 20.34 14.57 5.02
CA LYS A 20 21.12 15.29 6.05
C LYS A 20 20.64 16.72 6.37
N GLY A 21 19.34 17.00 6.17
CA GLY A 21 18.77 18.33 6.41
C GLY A 21 19.03 19.35 5.28
N GLU A 22 19.61 18.93 4.17
CA GLU A 22 19.89 19.77 3.01
C GLU A 22 19.06 19.34 1.79
N PHE A 23 18.49 20.34 1.11
CA PHE A 23 17.74 20.15 -0.12
C PHE A 23 18.70 19.97 -1.30
N ASN A 24 18.43 19.00 -2.16
CA ASN A 24 19.21 18.78 -3.36
C ASN A 24 18.79 19.78 -4.45
N GLU A 25 19.60 20.81 -4.69
CA GLU A 25 19.36 21.87 -5.68
C GLU A 25 19.20 21.34 -7.12
N LEU A 26 19.67 20.13 -7.42
CA LEU A 26 19.47 19.51 -8.73
C LEU A 26 17.99 19.36 -9.09
N LEU A 27 17.10 19.28 -8.12
CA LEU A 27 15.66 19.23 -8.37
C LEU A 27 15.15 20.48 -9.09
N ASN A 28 15.78 21.61 -8.90
CA ASN A 28 15.41 22.88 -9.52
C ASN A 28 15.82 22.99 -11.01
N THR A 29 16.54 22.00 -11.53
CA THR A 29 16.85 21.93 -12.96
C THR A 29 15.71 21.31 -13.78
N TYR A 30 14.72 20.68 -13.13
CA TYR A 30 13.59 20.05 -13.80
C TYR A 30 12.44 21.05 -13.98
N GLY A 31 11.88 21.08 -15.18
CA GLY A 31 10.71 21.91 -15.48
C GLY A 31 9.39 21.34 -14.95
N MET A 32 9.35 20.06 -14.60
CA MET A 32 8.19 19.37 -14.07
C MET A 32 8.59 18.43 -12.93
N VAL A 33 7.79 18.44 -11.87
CA VAL A 33 7.88 17.49 -10.75
C VAL A 33 6.53 16.84 -10.56
N ILE A 34 6.52 15.51 -10.47
CA ILE A 34 5.33 14.71 -10.18
C ILE A 34 5.59 13.95 -8.88
N MET A 35 4.74 14.14 -7.89
CA MET A 35 4.78 13.41 -6.64
C MET A 35 3.74 12.29 -6.68
N ASP A 36 4.21 11.04 -6.66
CA ASP A 36 3.35 9.87 -6.48
C ASP A 36 2.98 9.72 -5.01
N GLU A 37 1.81 9.09 -4.77
CA GLU A 37 1.20 8.99 -3.44
C GLU A 37 1.16 10.33 -2.68
N CYS A 38 0.70 11.36 -3.37
CA CYS A 38 0.72 12.74 -2.88
C CYS A 38 -0.09 12.97 -1.59
N HIS A 39 -0.86 11.98 -1.13
CA HIS A 39 -1.45 12.02 0.21
C HIS A 39 -0.37 12.07 1.32
N HIS A 40 0.88 11.71 1.02
CA HIS A 40 2.04 11.90 1.90
C HIS A 40 2.68 13.29 1.83
N ALA A 41 2.22 14.19 0.93
CA ALA A 41 2.78 15.53 0.77
C ALA A 41 2.69 16.41 2.04
N ALA A 42 1.79 16.08 2.96
CA ALA A 42 1.66 16.75 4.25
C ALA A 42 2.69 16.28 5.30
N SER A 43 3.58 15.33 4.99
CA SER A 43 4.68 14.97 5.90
C SER A 43 5.74 16.09 5.93
N ASN A 44 6.41 16.29 7.08
CA ASN A 44 7.37 17.37 7.27
C ASN A 44 8.43 17.44 6.15
N THR A 45 9.03 16.29 5.82
CA THR A 45 10.06 16.22 4.78
C THR A 45 9.51 16.58 3.39
N ALA A 46 8.31 16.11 3.05
CA ALA A 46 7.69 16.40 1.77
C ALA A 46 7.30 17.88 1.66
N VAL A 47 6.78 18.47 2.73
CA VAL A 47 6.48 19.92 2.79
C VAL A 47 7.73 20.73 2.51
N GLU A 48 8.84 20.43 3.19
CA GLU A 48 10.09 21.17 3.00
C GLU A 48 10.67 21.02 1.59
N VAL A 49 10.55 19.83 0.99
CA VAL A 49 10.98 19.60 -0.40
C VAL A 49 10.09 20.40 -1.35
N LEU A 50 8.77 20.28 -1.25
CA LEU A 50 7.84 20.91 -2.18
C LEU A 50 7.87 22.44 -2.10
N GLN A 51 8.14 23.02 -0.93
CA GLN A 51 8.30 24.48 -0.77
C GLN A 51 9.57 25.02 -1.45
N LYS A 52 10.59 24.19 -1.63
CA LYS A 52 11.87 24.57 -2.26
C LYS A 52 11.94 24.24 -3.74
N VAL A 53 11.00 23.45 -4.25
CA VAL A 53 10.92 23.09 -5.68
C VAL A 53 10.57 24.33 -6.50
N ASN A 54 11.44 24.65 -7.47
CA ASN A 54 11.25 25.75 -8.42
C ASN A 54 10.96 25.24 -9.84
N ALA A 55 10.08 24.22 -9.94
CA ALA A 55 9.65 23.70 -11.23
C ALA A 55 8.43 24.49 -11.74
N ARG A 56 8.34 24.65 -13.06
CA ARG A 56 7.17 25.30 -13.71
C ARG A 56 5.87 24.53 -13.47
N TYR A 57 5.96 23.21 -13.39
CA TYR A 57 4.82 22.34 -13.19
C TYR A 57 5.07 21.41 -12.01
N VAL A 58 4.17 21.44 -11.04
CA VAL A 58 4.19 20.54 -9.88
C VAL A 58 2.84 19.86 -9.78
N TYR A 59 2.84 18.53 -9.88
CA TYR A 59 1.62 17.72 -9.82
C TYR A 59 1.73 16.64 -8.75
N GLY A 60 0.59 16.31 -8.16
CA GLY A 60 0.45 15.16 -7.30
C GLY A 60 -0.48 14.12 -7.92
N VAL A 61 -0.16 12.85 -7.78
CA VAL A 61 -1.05 11.73 -8.11
C VAL A 61 -1.25 10.88 -6.86
N SER A 62 -2.47 10.40 -6.64
CA SER A 62 -2.80 9.50 -5.54
C SER A 62 -4.12 8.79 -5.81
N ALA A 63 -4.24 7.56 -5.34
CA ALA A 63 -5.51 6.85 -5.35
C ALA A 63 -6.50 7.44 -4.34
N THR A 64 -6.01 8.04 -3.25
CA THR A 64 -6.82 8.63 -2.17
C THR A 64 -6.20 9.93 -1.69
N ILE A 65 -6.99 11.01 -1.69
CA ILE A 65 -6.53 12.31 -1.16
C ILE A 65 -7.07 12.54 0.26
N LYS A 66 -8.23 11.95 0.58
CA LYS A 66 -8.83 12.08 1.91
C LYS A 66 -7.93 11.48 2.99
N ARG A 67 -7.75 12.24 4.07
CA ARG A 67 -6.97 11.86 5.25
C ARG A 67 -7.84 12.02 6.50
N ASP A 68 -7.67 11.11 7.44
CA ASP A 68 -8.39 11.16 8.73
C ASP A 68 -7.91 12.31 9.64
N ASP A 69 -6.71 12.83 9.38
CA ASP A 69 -6.07 13.92 10.14
C ASP A 69 -6.38 15.33 9.57
N SER A 70 -7.22 15.44 8.58
CA SER A 70 -7.61 16.69 7.93
C SER A 70 -6.46 17.52 7.35
N LEU A 71 -5.31 16.88 7.07
CA LEU A 71 -4.13 17.54 6.48
C LEU A 71 -4.22 17.69 4.96
N GLU A 72 -5.33 17.30 4.33
CA GLU A 72 -5.56 17.49 2.89
C GLU A 72 -5.44 18.95 2.45
N LYS A 73 -5.70 19.91 3.35
CA LYS A 73 -5.53 21.34 3.06
C LYS A 73 -4.08 21.69 2.72
N ILE A 74 -3.11 21.05 3.39
CA ILE A 74 -1.68 21.25 3.11
C ILE A 74 -1.36 20.72 1.73
N ILE A 75 -1.94 19.56 1.34
CA ILE A 75 -1.73 18.98 0.01
C ILE A 75 -2.21 19.97 -1.06
N TYR A 76 -3.40 20.55 -0.89
CA TYR A 76 -3.94 21.53 -1.83
C TYR A 76 -3.14 22.83 -1.87
N MET A 77 -2.54 23.25 -0.76
CA MET A 77 -1.67 24.43 -0.72
C MET A 77 -0.35 24.19 -1.47
N LEU A 78 0.18 22.98 -1.45
CA LEU A 78 1.46 22.63 -2.08
C LEU A 78 1.32 22.24 -3.55
N LEU A 79 0.27 21.51 -3.91
CA LEU A 79 0.10 20.88 -5.21
C LEU A 79 -1.09 21.43 -6.02
N GLY A 80 -1.87 22.31 -5.40
CA GLY A 80 -3.09 22.86 -6.02
C GLY A 80 -4.30 21.94 -5.94
N PRO A 81 -5.44 22.37 -6.53
CA PRO A 81 -6.69 21.62 -6.47
C PRO A 81 -6.65 20.38 -7.37
N VAL A 82 -7.57 19.44 -7.10
CA VAL A 82 -7.77 18.27 -7.96
C VAL A 82 -8.13 18.72 -9.38
N ARG A 83 -7.34 18.33 -10.35
CA ARG A 83 -7.52 18.64 -11.77
C ARG A 83 -8.25 17.55 -12.53
N HIS A 84 -8.04 16.33 -12.14
CA HIS A 84 -8.65 15.15 -12.74
C HIS A 84 -8.89 14.09 -11.67
N SER A 85 -10.00 13.38 -11.77
CA SER A 85 -10.33 12.26 -10.89
C SER A 85 -10.86 11.12 -11.75
N PHE A 86 -10.29 9.92 -11.51
CA PHE A 86 -10.71 8.69 -12.17
C PHE A 86 -11.01 7.66 -11.09
N THR A 87 -12.28 7.34 -10.92
CA THR A 87 -12.74 6.47 -9.85
C THR A 87 -12.49 5.00 -10.15
N ALA A 88 -12.40 4.16 -9.11
CA ALA A 88 -12.32 2.71 -9.27
C ALA A 88 -13.51 2.14 -10.07
N LYS A 89 -14.70 2.76 -9.94
CA LYS A 89 -15.90 2.37 -10.68
C LYS A 89 -15.75 2.66 -12.18
N GLU A 90 -15.24 3.82 -12.53
CA GLU A 90 -14.99 4.19 -13.94
C GLU A 90 -13.94 3.26 -14.55
N ARG A 91 -12.88 2.95 -13.79
CA ARG A 91 -11.85 1.98 -14.22
C ARG A 91 -12.42 0.59 -14.45
N ALA A 92 -13.27 0.11 -13.53
CA ALA A 92 -13.89 -1.21 -13.66
C ALA A 92 -14.75 -1.30 -14.93
N VAL A 93 -15.53 -0.25 -15.22
CA VAL A 93 -16.33 -0.17 -16.46
C VAL A 93 -15.44 -0.17 -17.70
N GLU A 94 -14.36 0.61 -17.71
CA GLU A 94 -13.43 0.69 -18.83
C GLU A 94 -12.70 -0.62 -19.08
N GLN A 95 -12.34 -1.34 -18.02
CA GLN A 95 -11.64 -2.62 -18.10
C GLN A 95 -12.58 -3.83 -18.28
N GLY A 96 -13.90 -3.61 -18.19
CA GLY A 96 -14.89 -4.70 -18.26
C GLY A 96 -14.78 -5.69 -17.09
N VAL A 97 -14.30 -5.23 -15.92
CA VAL A 97 -14.09 -6.04 -14.72
C VAL A 97 -15.12 -5.69 -13.66
N ASP A 98 -15.87 -6.69 -13.21
CA ASP A 98 -16.78 -6.53 -12.09
C ASP A 98 -16.07 -6.73 -10.76
N HIS A 99 -16.18 -5.75 -9.87
CA HIS A 99 -15.69 -5.85 -8.50
C HIS A 99 -16.83 -6.29 -7.58
N LEU A 100 -16.72 -7.48 -7.04
CA LEU A 100 -17.69 -8.04 -6.09
C LEU A 100 -17.08 -8.10 -4.69
N VAL A 101 -17.80 -7.62 -3.70
CA VAL A 101 -17.40 -7.68 -2.29
C VAL A 101 -18.30 -8.66 -1.56
N TYR A 102 -17.72 -9.70 -1.00
CA TYR A 102 -18.41 -10.71 -0.20
C TYR A 102 -18.01 -10.56 1.28
N PRO A 103 -18.81 -9.85 2.11
CA PRO A 103 -18.51 -9.74 3.53
C PRO A 103 -18.70 -11.10 4.21
N ARG A 104 -17.67 -11.53 4.97
CA ARG A 104 -17.71 -12.75 5.80
C ARG A 104 -17.76 -12.34 7.27
N TYR A 105 -18.82 -12.73 7.94
CA TYR A 105 -19.00 -12.46 9.37
C TYR A 105 -18.34 -13.58 10.18
N THR A 106 -17.43 -13.19 11.06
CA THR A 106 -16.76 -14.10 11.98
C THR A 106 -17.44 -13.99 13.36
N ARG A 107 -17.86 -15.11 13.94
CA ARG A 107 -18.49 -15.15 15.28
C ARG A 107 -17.42 -15.13 16.36
N ILE A 108 -16.62 -14.09 16.40
CA ILE A 108 -15.64 -13.90 17.47
C ILE A 108 -16.34 -13.10 18.55
N VAL A 109 -16.57 -13.76 19.70
CA VAL A 109 -17.02 -13.10 20.91
C VAL A 109 -15.80 -12.97 21.81
N ASP A 110 -15.37 -11.74 22.04
CA ASP A 110 -14.29 -11.44 22.96
C ASP A 110 -14.85 -10.64 24.15
N THR A 111 -14.47 -11.06 25.34
CA THR A 111 -14.78 -10.38 26.60
C THR A 111 -13.77 -9.28 26.92
N LEU A 112 -12.78 -9.07 26.07
CA LEU A 112 -11.82 -8.00 26.28
C LEU A 112 -12.55 -6.65 26.27
N GLU A 113 -12.29 -5.84 27.27
CA GLU A 113 -12.59 -4.39 27.28
C GLU A 113 -11.81 -3.67 26.14
N SER A 114 -11.65 -4.36 25.04
CA SER A 114 -10.77 -4.09 23.89
C SER A 114 -11.23 -2.92 23.03
N GLY A 115 -12.31 -2.28 23.38
CA GLY A 115 -12.75 -1.07 22.66
C GLY A 115 -11.72 0.07 22.67
N LYS A 116 -10.59 -0.10 23.37
CA LYS A 116 -9.52 0.89 23.49
C LYS A 116 -8.19 0.47 22.86
N ASP A 117 -7.95 -0.83 22.63
CA ASP A 117 -6.70 -1.33 22.04
C ASP A 117 -6.95 -2.12 20.75
N VAL A 118 -6.84 -1.41 19.65
CA VAL A 118 -6.97 -1.97 18.30
C VAL A 118 -5.93 -3.08 18.03
N THR A 119 -4.75 -2.99 18.63
CA THR A 119 -3.69 -3.99 18.44
C THR A 119 -4.05 -5.29 19.16
N ALA A 120 -4.57 -5.21 20.37
CA ALA A 120 -5.06 -6.37 21.12
C ALA A 120 -6.22 -7.06 20.35
N ALA A 121 -7.15 -6.29 19.81
CA ALA A 121 -8.24 -6.81 18.99
C ALA A 121 -7.72 -7.57 17.76
N PHE A 122 -6.75 -7.02 17.03
CA PHE A 122 -6.13 -7.71 15.89
C PHE A 122 -5.43 -9.01 16.31
N ASN A 123 -4.77 -9.04 17.48
CA ASN A 123 -4.12 -10.25 17.97
C ASN A 123 -5.14 -11.37 18.28
N VAL A 124 -6.28 -11.03 18.87
CA VAL A 124 -7.36 -11.99 19.14
C VAL A 124 -7.96 -12.51 17.84
N ILE A 125 -8.30 -11.62 16.92
CA ILE A 125 -8.90 -11.94 15.63
C ILE A 125 -7.97 -12.85 14.81
N SER A 126 -6.66 -12.56 14.78
CA SER A 126 -5.69 -13.34 14.01
C SER A 126 -5.49 -14.76 14.54
N LYS A 127 -5.68 -14.98 15.84
CA LYS A 127 -5.54 -16.27 16.52
C LYS A 127 -6.84 -17.11 16.53
N SER A 128 -7.96 -16.57 16.08
CA SER A 128 -9.23 -17.28 16.06
C SER A 128 -9.22 -18.44 15.08
N LYS A 129 -9.29 -19.68 15.60
CA LYS A 129 -9.32 -20.89 14.77
C LYS A 129 -10.49 -20.90 13.80
N LEU A 130 -11.69 -20.59 14.30
CA LEU A 130 -12.89 -20.57 13.45
C LEU A 130 -12.75 -19.60 12.26
N ARG A 131 -12.18 -18.42 12.51
CA ARG A 131 -11.95 -17.46 11.44
C ARG A 131 -10.88 -17.95 10.44
N ASN A 132 -9.81 -18.52 10.95
CA ASN A 132 -8.74 -19.01 10.08
C ASN A 132 -9.19 -20.21 9.25
N GLU A 133 -10.02 -21.09 9.79
CA GLU A 133 -10.65 -22.16 9.01
C GLU A 133 -11.62 -21.64 7.96
N GLN A 134 -12.38 -20.59 8.28
CA GLN A 134 -13.24 -19.95 7.28
C GLN A 134 -12.40 -19.33 6.14
N ILE A 135 -11.31 -18.63 6.46
CA ILE A 135 -10.38 -18.08 5.46
C ILE A 135 -9.83 -19.21 4.58
N LYS A 136 -9.39 -20.30 5.17
CA LYS A 136 -8.88 -21.48 4.45
C LYS A 136 -9.92 -22.07 3.51
N SER A 137 -11.16 -22.23 3.98
CA SER A 137 -12.26 -22.72 3.16
C SER A 137 -12.57 -21.81 1.97
N ASP A 138 -12.59 -20.48 2.21
CA ASP A 138 -12.83 -19.48 1.15
C ASP A 138 -11.70 -19.52 0.10
N ILE A 139 -10.44 -19.72 0.52
CA ILE A 139 -9.29 -19.86 -0.38
C ILE A 139 -9.41 -21.14 -1.21
N GLN A 140 -9.75 -22.27 -0.57
CA GLN A 140 -9.93 -23.54 -1.27
C GLN A 140 -11.01 -23.43 -2.36
N GLU A 141 -12.13 -22.80 -2.03
CA GLU A 141 -13.21 -22.56 -2.99
C GLU A 141 -12.70 -21.70 -4.18
N CYS A 142 -11.95 -20.64 -3.92
CA CYS A 142 -11.36 -19.80 -4.96
C CYS A 142 -10.40 -20.59 -5.87
N VAL A 143 -9.55 -21.44 -5.30
CA VAL A 143 -8.59 -22.28 -6.07
C VAL A 143 -9.33 -23.29 -6.93
N VAL A 144 -10.36 -23.96 -6.39
CA VAL A 144 -11.21 -24.91 -7.15
C VAL A 144 -11.91 -24.21 -8.32
N MET A 145 -12.27 -22.94 -8.17
CA MET A 145 -12.83 -22.11 -9.24
C MET A 145 -11.78 -21.62 -10.26
N GLY A 146 -10.52 -22.03 -10.14
CA GLY A 146 -9.42 -21.60 -11.01
C GLY A 146 -8.97 -20.15 -10.77
N ARG A 147 -9.25 -19.59 -9.60
CA ARG A 147 -8.83 -18.25 -9.22
C ARG A 147 -7.48 -18.28 -8.49
N THR A 148 -6.75 -17.18 -8.55
CA THR A 148 -5.51 -16.98 -7.81
C THR A 148 -5.78 -16.03 -6.63
N PRO A 149 -6.09 -16.54 -5.42
CA PRO A 149 -6.40 -15.70 -4.28
C PRO A 149 -5.16 -15.04 -3.68
N VAL A 150 -5.28 -13.77 -3.31
CA VAL A 150 -4.28 -13.04 -2.53
C VAL A 150 -4.82 -12.82 -1.12
N VAL A 151 -4.10 -13.29 -0.12
CA VAL A 151 -4.48 -13.16 1.29
C VAL A 151 -3.67 -12.05 1.94
N LEU A 152 -4.35 -11.01 2.40
CA LEU A 152 -3.71 -9.91 3.12
C LEU A 152 -3.98 -10.02 4.61
N THR A 153 -2.93 -10.03 5.41
CA THR A 153 -3.02 -10.00 6.86
C THR A 153 -2.05 -8.98 7.45
N ARG A 154 -2.43 -8.39 8.57
CA ARG A 154 -1.58 -7.46 9.32
C ARG A 154 -0.59 -8.18 10.23
N GLN A 155 -0.85 -9.45 10.58
CA GLN A 155 -0.07 -10.22 11.56
C GLN A 155 0.84 -11.22 10.87
N LYS A 156 2.15 -11.09 11.09
CA LYS A 156 3.18 -11.98 10.51
C LYS A 156 2.98 -13.45 10.90
N GLU A 157 2.62 -13.69 12.14
CA GLU A 157 2.37 -15.05 12.66
C GLU A 157 1.18 -15.71 11.98
N GLN A 158 0.11 -14.94 11.74
CA GLN A 158 -1.03 -15.44 10.98
C GLN A 158 -0.66 -15.74 9.52
N ALA A 159 0.17 -14.89 8.90
CA ALA A 159 0.63 -15.14 7.54
C ALA A 159 1.40 -16.46 7.43
N LYS A 160 2.32 -16.72 8.38
CA LYS A 160 3.09 -17.97 8.44
C LYS A 160 2.18 -19.18 8.68
N MET A 161 1.28 -19.10 9.64
CA MET A 161 0.35 -20.18 9.94
C MET A 161 -0.54 -20.51 8.72
N LEU A 162 -1.10 -19.50 8.06
CA LEU A 162 -1.90 -19.72 6.86
C LEU A 162 -1.05 -20.29 5.71
N TYR A 163 0.18 -19.84 5.55
CA TYR A 163 1.10 -20.39 4.57
C TYR A 163 1.32 -21.88 4.77
N ASP A 164 1.57 -22.32 6.01
CA ASP A 164 1.79 -23.72 6.34
C ASP A 164 0.52 -24.57 6.11
N GLU A 165 -0.64 -24.03 6.49
CA GLU A 165 -1.92 -24.72 6.36
C GLU A 165 -2.47 -24.79 4.92
N LEU A 166 -2.01 -23.90 4.04
CA LEU A 166 -2.42 -23.83 2.64
C LEU A 166 -1.55 -24.69 1.72
N GLN A 167 -0.45 -25.27 2.23
CA GLN A 167 0.37 -26.21 1.46
C GLN A 167 -0.46 -27.38 0.94
N GLY A 168 -0.33 -27.68 -0.36
CA GLY A 168 -1.08 -28.75 -1.03
C GLY A 168 -2.53 -28.40 -1.42
N ILE A 169 -3.01 -27.17 -1.13
CA ILE A 169 -4.30 -26.68 -1.60
C ILE A 169 -4.17 -26.07 -3.01
N ALA A 170 -3.06 -25.43 -3.29
CA ALA A 170 -2.71 -24.91 -4.61
C ALA A 170 -1.37 -25.49 -5.05
N GLU A 171 -1.09 -25.44 -6.35
CA GLU A 171 0.17 -25.89 -6.93
C GLU A 171 1.35 -25.08 -6.36
N TYR A 172 1.14 -23.77 -6.21
CA TYR A 172 2.12 -22.85 -5.65
C TYR A 172 1.47 -22.00 -4.55
N VAL A 173 2.18 -21.87 -3.43
CA VAL A 173 1.81 -20.98 -2.32
C VAL A 173 3.02 -20.12 -1.97
N PHE A 174 2.88 -18.82 -2.03
CA PHE A 174 3.96 -17.88 -1.76
C PHE A 174 3.69 -17.08 -0.49
N LEU A 175 4.73 -16.85 0.31
CA LEU A 175 4.66 -16.02 1.52
C LEU A 175 5.55 -14.78 1.38
N LEU A 176 4.92 -13.62 1.24
CA LEU A 176 5.58 -12.32 1.20
C LEU A 176 5.38 -11.58 2.52
N TYR A 177 6.45 -11.29 3.24
CA TYR A 177 6.40 -10.48 4.47
C TYR A 177 7.72 -9.76 4.74
N GLY A 178 7.67 -8.77 5.65
CA GLY A 178 8.78 -7.82 5.82
C GLY A 178 10.10 -8.38 6.38
N ASP A 179 10.10 -9.61 6.92
CA ASP A 179 11.33 -10.23 7.42
C ASP A 179 12.08 -11.06 6.36
N ASN A 180 11.46 -11.26 5.18
CA ASN A 180 12.17 -11.84 4.05
C ASN A 180 13.26 -10.89 3.58
N THR A 181 14.38 -11.43 3.15
CA THR A 181 15.41 -10.62 2.48
C THR A 181 14.88 -10.08 1.15
N ASP A 182 15.39 -8.94 0.71
CA ASP A 182 15.02 -8.36 -0.58
C ASP A 182 15.22 -9.34 -1.75
N LYS A 183 16.24 -10.20 -1.64
CA LYS A 183 16.53 -11.23 -2.63
C LYS A 183 15.39 -12.26 -2.71
N VAL A 184 14.95 -12.80 -1.58
CA VAL A 184 13.85 -13.78 -1.50
C VAL A 184 12.55 -13.17 -2.01
N ASN A 185 12.22 -11.95 -1.58
CA ASN A 185 11.03 -11.27 -2.06
C ASN A 185 11.07 -10.98 -3.57
N LYS A 186 12.26 -10.76 -4.14
CA LYS A 186 12.43 -10.57 -5.57
C LYS A 186 12.24 -11.88 -6.32
N GLU A 187 12.84 -12.97 -5.88
CA GLU A 187 12.68 -14.31 -6.46
C GLU A 187 11.19 -14.70 -6.48
N ILE A 188 10.48 -14.56 -5.36
CA ILE A 188 9.03 -14.83 -5.29
C ILE A 188 8.23 -13.99 -6.30
N ARG A 189 8.58 -12.71 -6.46
CA ARG A 189 7.87 -11.83 -7.41
C ARG A 189 8.14 -12.15 -8.88
N GLU A 190 9.26 -12.81 -9.17
CA GLU A 190 9.61 -13.27 -10.52
C GLU A 190 8.93 -14.61 -10.85
N GLU A 191 8.47 -15.36 -9.83
CA GLU A 191 7.74 -16.62 -10.00
C GLU A 191 6.20 -16.46 -10.05
N ILE A 192 5.66 -15.32 -9.58
CA ILE A 192 4.23 -14.97 -9.64
C ILE A 192 3.90 -14.34 -11.00
#